data_5e3588389580df8621c79e3d40cd908d
#
_entry.id   5e3588389580df8621c79e3d40cd908d
#
_cell.length_a   1.000
_cell.length_b   1.000
_cell.length_c   1.000
_cell.angle_alpha   90.00
_cell.angle_beta   90.00
_cell.angle_gamma   90.00
#
_symmetry.space_group_name_H-M   'P 1'
#
loop_
_entity.id
_entity.type
_entity.pdbx_description
1 polymer ?
#
loop_
_entity_poly.entity_id
_entity_poly.type
_entity_poly.pdbx_seq_one_letter_code
_entity_poly.pdbx_strand_id
1 'polypeptide(L)'
;GTSPISSIPYVLSLNFPFTLGNFTIFFSIFLIVLQLIILRKNFKLEHILQIPVSIIFGYFIDLTMYMLFWINPQSYFVKMIALLAGCLVLGFGVYLEVLADVVMLPGESFVRAIVLTWRTNFGTTKICFDVSMAVIAAVLSFVFTGHLNGVREGTIIAALLVGFVARVLGKKLASV
;
A
#
# COMPACT_ATOMS: atom_id res chain seq x y z
N GLY A 1 5.78 -4.53 11.81
CA GLY A 1 5.18 -4.71 10.48
C GLY A 1 5.06 -3.38 9.75
N THR A 2 4.91 -3.46 8.45
CA THR A 2 4.72 -2.30 7.56
C THR A 2 3.29 -2.32 7.01
N SER A 3 2.89 -1.28 6.27
CA SER A 3 1.66 -1.35 5.49
C SER A 3 1.77 -2.47 4.43
N PRO A 4 0.68 -3.16 4.11
CA PRO A 4 0.72 -4.31 3.19
C PRO A 4 1.34 -3.98 1.83
N ILE A 5 0.95 -2.85 1.23
CA ILE A 5 1.46 -2.42 -0.07
C ILE A 5 2.94 -2.07 -0.04
N SER A 6 3.44 -1.56 1.09
CA SER A 6 4.85 -1.23 1.28
C SER A 6 5.68 -2.44 1.75
N SER A 7 5.07 -3.59 2.00
CA SER A 7 5.77 -4.76 2.56
C SER A 7 6.81 -5.33 1.58
N ILE A 8 6.51 -5.41 0.27
CA ILE A 8 7.46 -5.83 -0.76
C ILE A 8 8.61 -4.84 -0.90
N PRO A 9 8.37 -3.51 -1.14
CA PRO A 9 9.42 -2.50 -1.13
C PRO A 9 10.29 -2.52 0.12
N TYR A 10 9.68 -2.73 1.30
CA TYR A 10 10.40 -2.76 2.56
C TYR A 10 11.33 -3.97 2.67
N VAL A 11 10.87 -5.17 2.34
CA VAL A 11 11.72 -6.38 2.32
C VAL A 11 12.90 -6.20 1.35
N LEU A 12 12.65 -5.60 0.19
CA LEU A 12 13.72 -5.32 -0.78
C LEU A 12 14.70 -4.28 -0.25
N SER A 13 14.24 -3.21 0.41
CA SER A 13 15.12 -2.19 0.99
C SER A 13 16.00 -2.70 2.14
N LEU A 14 15.60 -3.78 2.81
CA LEU A 14 16.43 -4.44 3.82
C LEU A 14 17.59 -5.28 3.22
N ASN A 15 17.46 -5.69 1.96
CA ASN A 15 18.40 -6.63 1.32
C ASN A 15 19.26 -5.99 0.22
N PHE A 16 18.88 -4.81 -0.26
CA PHE A 16 19.55 -4.11 -1.35
C PHE A 16 19.89 -2.67 -0.99
N PRO A 17 20.92 -2.04 -1.60
CA PRO A 17 21.41 -0.70 -1.24
C PRO A 17 20.55 0.45 -1.76
N PHE A 18 19.21 0.31 -1.76
CA PHE A 18 18.27 1.33 -2.16
C PHE A 18 17.31 1.63 -1.01
N THR A 19 16.79 2.87 -0.99
CA THR A 19 15.84 3.31 0.04
C THR A 19 14.46 2.68 -0.14
N LEU A 20 13.64 2.73 0.92
CA LEU A 20 12.25 2.32 0.86
C LEU A 20 11.47 3.12 -0.19
N GLY A 21 11.72 4.44 -0.29
CA GLY A 21 11.10 5.30 -1.29
C GLY A 21 11.45 4.89 -2.71
N ASN A 22 12.73 4.57 -2.98
CA ASN A 22 13.16 4.10 -4.30
C ASN A 22 12.45 2.80 -4.71
N PHE A 23 12.40 1.82 -3.82
CA PHE A 23 11.66 0.58 -4.11
C PHE A 23 10.16 0.80 -4.25
N THR A 24 9.59 1.75 -3.51
CA THR A 24 8.18 2.12 -3.67
C THR A 24 7.92 2.73 -5.05
N ILE A 25 8.83 3.58 -5.56
CA ILE A 25 8.72 4.14 -6.92
C ILE A 25 8.80 3.01 -7.97
N PHE A 26 9.79 2.12 -7.87
CA PHE A 26 9.92 0.99 -8.80
C PHE A 26 8.69 0.08 -8.80
N PHE A 27 8.19 -0.23 -7.60
CA PHE A 27 6.99 -1.04 -7.44
C PHE A 27 5.73 -0.33 -8.00
N SER A 28 5.63 0.98 -7.83
CA SER A 28 4.56 1.79 -8.39
C SER A 28 4.56 1.76 -9.92
N ILE A 29 5.73 1.91 -10.54
CA ILE A 29 5.88 1.79 -12.00
C ILE A 29 5.46 0.40 -12.48
N PHE A 30 5.88 -0.64 -11.77
CA PHE A 30 5.46 -2.02 -12.06
C PHE A 30 3.95 -2.18 -12.02
N LEU A 31 3.27 -1.64 -11.00
CA LEU A 31 1.81 -1.68 -10.90
C LEU A 31 1.13 -0.89 -12.04
N ILE A 32 1.70 0.25 -12.46
CA ILE A 32 1.18 1.02 -13.61
C ILE A 32 1.28 0.20 -14.90
N VAL A 33 2.38 -0.51 -15.11
CA VAL A 33 2.52 -1.41 -16.26
C VAL A 33 1.49 -2.53 -16.23
N LEU A 34 1.22 -3.12 -15.06
CA LEU A 34 0.15 -4.12 -14.91
C LEU A 34 -1.24 -3.52 -15.18
N GLN A 35 -1.50 -2.28 -14.74
CA GLN A 35 -2.74 -1.57 -15.08
C GLN A 35 -2.89 -1.38 -16.59
N LEU A 36 -1.82 -1.03 -17.29
CA LEU A 36 -1.82 -0.90 -18.75
C LEU A 36 -2.24 -2.23 -19.43
N ILE A 37 -1.72 -3.35 -18.93
CA ILE A 37 -2.05 -4.69 -19.44
C ILE A 37 -3.52 -5.05 -19.20
N ILE A 38 -4.05 -4.74 -18.01
CA ILE A 38 -5.43 -5.06 -17.61
C ILE A 38 -6.44 -4.17 -18.33
N LEU A 39 -6.22 -2.85 -18.31
CA LEU A 39 -7.15 -1.86 -18.84
C LEU A 39 -7.07 -1.73 -20.36
N ARG A 40 -5.95 -2.04 -20.98
CA ARG A 40 -5.72 -1.96 -22.43
C ARG A 40 -6.28 -0.67 -23.04
N LYS A 41 -7.39 -0.76 -23.79
CA LYS A 41 -8.04 0.38 -24.44
C LYS A 41 -8.70 1.39 -23.48
N ASN A 42 -8.97 0.96 -22.25
CA ASN A 42 -9.57 1.81 -21.20
C ASN A 42 -8.51 2.51 -20.34
N PHE A 43 -7.22 2.38 -20.69
CA PHE A 43 -6.13 3.08 -20.01
C PHE A 43 -6.18 4.57 -20.38
N LYS A 44 -6.38 5.42 -19.37
CA LYS A 44 -6.51 6.86 -19.53
C LYS A 44 -5.21 7.57 -19.23
N LEU A 45 -5.08 8.83 -19.68
CA LEU A 45 -3.93 9.70 -19.38
C LEU A 45 -3.73 9.92 -17.88
N GLU A 46 -4.80 9.87 -17.08
CA GLU A 46 -4.75 9.94 -15.61
C GLU A 46 -3.82 8.90 -14.99
N HIS A 47 -3.70 7.71 -15.59
CA HIS A 47 -2.80 6.66 -15.11
C HIS A 47 -1.32 7.01 -15.33
N ILE A 48 -1.00 7.84 -16.34
CA ILE A 48 0.37 8.33 -16.57
C ILE A 48 0.74 9.36 -15.51
N LEU A 49 -0.22 10.17 -15.05
CA LEU A 49 -0.02 11.15 -13.98
C LEU A 49 0.30 10.49 -12.63
N GLN A 50 0.06 9.20 -12.48
CA GLN A 50 0.48 8.44 -11.31
C GLN A 50 2.01 8.36 -11.17
N ILE A 51 2.76 8.48 -12.28
CA ILE A 51 4.23 8.40 -12.24
C ILE A 51 4.81 9.55 -11.42
N PRO A 52 4.58 10.85 -11.76
CA PRO A 52 5.09 11.94 -10.95
C PRO A 52 4.56 11.94 -9.51
N VAL A 53 3.29 11.55 -9.30
CA VAL A 53 2.72 11.42 -7.95
C VAL A 53 3.46 10.34 -7.16
N SER A 54 3.78 9.19 -7.76
CA SER A 54 4.53 8.11 -7.11
C SER A 54 5.96 8.52 -6.75
N ILE A 55 6.61 9.32 -7.60
CA ILE A 55 7.95 9.84 -7.32
C ILE A 55 7.90 10.76 -6.10
N ILE A 56 6.98 11.71 -6.06
CA ILE A 56 6.78 12.61 -4.92
C ILE A 56 6.46 11.79 -3.66
N PHE A 57 5.57 10.82 -3.75
CA PHE A 57 5.20 9.95 -2.64
C PHE A 57 6.40 9.14 -2.10
N GLY A 58 7.24 8.61 -2.98
CA GLY A 58 8.48 7.91 -2.58
C GLY A 58 9.45 8.81 -1.80
N TYR A 59 9.63 10.05 -2.24
CA TYR A 59 10.44 11.02 -1.49
C TYR A 59 9.81 11.37 -0.13
N PHE A 60 8.48 11.49 -0.04
CA PHE A 60 7.80 11.69 1.23
C PHE A 60 7.96 10.50 2.19
N ILE A 61 7.98 9.28 1.68
CA ILE A 61 8.29 8.08 2.48
C ILE A 61 9.68 8.20 3.09
N ASP A 62 10.70 8.50 2.28
CA ASP A 62 12.07 8.61 2.76
C ASP A 62 12.24 9.76 3.76
N LEU A 63 11.62 10.91 3.48
CA LEU A 63 11.58 12.05 4.39
C LEU A 63 10.94 11.68 5.74
N THR A 64 9.80 11.00 5.70
CA THR A 64 9.08 10.57 6.91
C THR A 64 9.90 9.55 7.71
N MET A 65 10.54 8.59 7.03
CA MET A 65 11.44 7.64 7.67
C MET A 65 12.62 8.33 8.35
N TYR A 66 13.18 9.36 7.72
CA TYR A 66 14.25 10.17 8.31
C TYR A 66 13.76 10.99 9.52
N MET A 67 12.60 11.62 9.41
CA MET A 67 12.03 12.42 10.51
C MET A 67 11.64 11.58 11.72
N LEU A 68 11.19 10.33 11.50
CA LEU A 68 10.72 9.42 12.55
C LEU A 68 11.81 8.44 13.03
N PHE A 69 13.04 8.59 12.57
CA PHE A 69 14.15 7.68 12.88
C PHE A 69 14.37 7.47 14.39
N TRP A 70 14.14 8.49 15.20
CA TRP A 70 14.29 8.45 16.66
C TRP A 70 13.10 7.81 17.39
N ILE A 71 11.95 7.59 16.72
CA ILE A 71 10.81 6.92 17.31
C ILE A 71 11.02 5.41 17.24
N ASN A 72 11.66 4.86 18.27
CA ASN A 72 11.86 3.40 18.38
C ASN A 72 11.18 2.87 19.65
N PRO A 73 9.86 2.62 19.60
CA PRO A 73 9.14 2.12 20.78
C PRO A 73 9.64 0.72 21.14
N GLN A 74 10.09 0.54 22.38
CA GLN A 74 10.58 -0.76 22.88
C GLN A 74 9.43 -1.65 23.34
N SER A 75 8.39 -1.06 23.95
CA SER A 75 7.24 -1.81 24.45
C SER A 75 6.34 -2.31 23.33
N TYR A 76 5.96 -3.58 23.38
CA TYR A 76 5.01 -4.19 22.44
C TYR A 76 3.66 -3.48 22.42
N PHE A 77 3.19 -3.03 23.60
CA PHE A 77 1.93 -2.32 23.73
C PHE A 77 1.95 -0.97 22.99
N VAL A 78 3.04 -0.19 23.11
CA VAL A 78 3.21 1.06 22.37
C VAL A 78 3.31 0.81 20.86
N LYS A 79 3.98 -0.26 20.44
CA LYS A 79 4.03 -0.67 19.01
C LYS A 79 2.63 -0.98 18.47
N MET A 80 1.78 -1.62 19.26
CA MET A 80 0.41 -1.96 18.85
C MET A 80 -0.47 -0.70 18.73
N ILE A 81 -0.38 0.24 19.69
CA ILE A 81 -1.09 1.52 19.62
C ILE A 81 -0.65 2.31 18.39
N ALA A 82 0.65 2.41 18.16
CA ALA A 82 1.19 3.11 16.99
C ALA A 82 0.72 2.48 15.67
N LEU A 83 0.65 1.13 15.60
CA LEU A 83 0.11 0.40 14.46
C LEU A 83 -1.36 0.77 14.21
N LEU A 84 -2.20 0.71 15.24
CA LEU A 84 -3.63 1.03 15.12
C LEU A 84 -3.85 2.48 14.68
N ALA A 85 -3.13 3.42 15.28
CA ALA A 85 -3.17 4.82 14.88
C ALA A 85 -2.74 5.00 13.41
N GLY A 86 -1.65 4.36 12.99
CA GLY A 86 -1.18 4.35 11.61
C GLY A 86 -2.21 3.76 10.63
N CYS A 87 -2.89 2.67 11.00
CA CYS A 87 -3.94 2.06 10.17
C CYS A 87 -5.15 2.99 10.00
N LEU A 88 -5.53 3.74 11.04
CA LEU A 88 -6.63 4.72 10.96
C LEU A 88 -6.25 5.88 10.03
N VAL A 89 -5.06 6.45 10.20
CA VAL A 89 -4.57 7.54 9.35
C VAL A 89 -4.46 7.09 7.89
N LEU A 90 -3.87 5.91 7.64
CA LEU A 90 -3.75 5.34 6.31
C LEU A 90 -5.13 5.05 5.68
N GLY A 91 -6.04 4.43 6.43
CA GLY A 91 -7.39 4.14 5.96
C GLY A 91 -8.19 5.40 5.63
N PHE A 92 -8.01 6.47 6.43
CA PHE A 92 -8.60 7.77 6.14
C PHE A 92 -7.96 8.43 4.91
N GLY A 93 -6.63 8.31 4.73
CA GLY A 93 -5.92 8.77 3.53
C GLY A 93 -6.44 8.10 2.26
N VAL A 94 -6.57 6.78 2.26
CA VAL A 94 -7.14 6.00 1.14
C VAL A 94 -8.58 6.43 0.86
N TYR A 95 -9.37 6.68 1.90
CA TYR A 95 -10.73 7.18 1.76
C TYR A 95 -10.77 8.54 1.04
N LEU A 96 -9.94 9.50 1.47
CA LEU A 96 -9.86 10.82 0.83
C LEU A 96 -9.39 10.72 -0.62
N GLU A 97 -8.44 9.85 -0.90
CA GLU A 97 -7.92 9.60 -2.24
C GLU A 97 -9.02 9.07 -3.19
N VAL A 98 -9.80 8.08 -2.72
CA VAL A 98 -10.93 7.55 -3.47
C VAL A 98 -12.05 8.58 -3.64
N LEU A 99 -12.27 9.42 -2.62
CA LEU A 99 -13.28 10.50 -2.66
C LEU A 99 -12.90 11.59 -3.65
N ALA A 100 -11.63 11.99 -3.69
CA ALA A 100 -11.15 13.03 -4.59
C ALA A 100 -11.26 12.64 -6.07
N ASP A 101 -11.16 11.34 -6.38
CA ASP A 101 -11.30 10.76 -7.72
C ASP A 101 -10.51 11.49 -8.84
N VAL A 102 -9.33 12.02 -8.49
CA VAL A 102 -8.47 12.74 -9.43
C VAL A 102 -7.34 11.81 -9.91
N VAL A 103 -6.27 11.68 -9.13
CA VAL A 103 -5.15 10.79 -9.42
C VAL A 103 -4.91 9.93 -8.20
N MET A 104 -5.15 8.62 -8.34
CA MET A 104 -4.91 7.67 -7.27
C MET A 104 -3.47 7.18 -7.29
N LEU A 105 -2.95 6.80 -6.12
CA LEU A 105 -1.69 6.07 -6.04
C LEU A 105 -1.79 4.73 -6.80
N PRO A 106 -0.70 4.24 -7.39
CA PRO A 106 -0.72 3.05 -8.23
C PRO A 106 -1.30 1.79 -7.57
N GLY A 107 -1.17 1.66 -6.24
CA GLY A 107 -1.74 0.54 -5.51
C GLY A 107 -3.26 0.54 -5.48
N GLU A 108 -3.86 1.66 -5.12
CA GLU A 108 -5.31 1.86 -5.08
C GLU A 108 -5.90 1.86 -6.48
N SER A 109 -5.21 2.47 -7.42
CA SER A 109 -5.61 2.50 -8.83
C SER A 109 -5.57 1.10 -9.47
N PHE A 110 -4.60 0.26 -9.12
CA PHE A 110 -4.54 -1.13 -9.56
C PHE A 110 -5.72 -1.95 -9.03
N VAL A 111 -6.06 -1.78 -7.75
CA VAL A 111 -7.26 -2.40 -7.16
C VAL A 111 -8.52 -1.92 -7.89
N ARG A 112 -8.62 -0.61 -8.18
CA ARG A 112 -9.73 -0.04 -8.95
C ARG A 112 -9.80 -0.60 -10.36
N ALA A 113 -8.68 -0.80 -11.04
CA ALA A 113 -8.63 -1.42 -12.37
C ALA A 113 -9.20 -2.85 -12.34
N ILE A 114 -8.87 -3.63 -11.31
CA ILE A 114 -9.44 -4.96 -11.07
C ILE A 114 -10.95 -4.87 -10.87
N VAL A 115 -11.41 -3.98 -9.98
CA VAL A 115 -12.83 -3.77 -9.69
C VAL A 115 -13.62 -3.44 -10.95
N LEU A 116 -13.12 -2.54 -11.77
CA LEU A 116 -13.78 -2.13 -13.02
C LEU A 116 -13.82 -3.26 -14.07
N THR A 117 -12.76 -4.05 -14.16
CA THR A 117 -12.65 -5.12 -15.15
C THR A 117 -13.51 -6.34 -14.77
N TRP A 118 -13.49 -6.73 -13.49
CA TRP A 118 -14.19 -7.94 -12.99
C TRP A 118 -15.45 -7.63 -12.19
N ARG A 119 -15.87 -6.38 -12.09
CA ARG A 119 -17.08 -5.92 -11.37
C ARG A 119 -17.14 -6.42 -9.92
N THR A 120 -16.01 -6.41 -9.23
CA THR A 120 -15.88 -6.83 -7.84
C THR A 120 -16.10 -5.66 -6.87
N ASN A 121 -16.17 -5.95 -5.56
CA ASN A 121 -16.29 -4.91 -4.54
C ASN A 121 -14.89 -4.38 -4.17
N PHE A 122 -14.70 -3.06 -4.16
CA PHE A 122 -13.41 -2.41 -3.88
C PHE A 122 -12.80 -2.87 -2.54
N GLY A 123 -13.56 -2.87 -1.46
CA GLY A 123 -13.05 -3.24 -0.14
C GLY A 123 -12.57 -4.70 -0.08
N THR A 124 -13.34 -5.62 -0.69
CA THR A 124 -12.94 -7.04 -0.74
C THR A 124 -11.70 -7.23 -1.61
N THR A 125 -11.68 -6.61 -2.80
CA THR A 125 -10.53 -6.67 -3.71
C THR A 125 -9.29 -6.06 -3.07
N LYS A 126 -9.43 -4.94 -2.35
CA LYS A 126 -8.34 -4.31 -1.60
C LYS A 126 -7.77 -5.23 -0.53
N ILE A 127 -8.62 -5.89 0.26
CA ILE A 127 -8.18 -6.86 1.27
C ILE A 127 -7.41 -8.02 0.61
N CYS A 128 -7.95 -8.61 -0.47
CA CYS A 128 -7.29 -9.69 -1.19
C CYS A 128 -5.93 -9.25 -1.75
N PHE A 129 -5.87 -8.05 -2.33
CA PHE A 129 -4.63 -7.48 -2.85
C PHE A 129 -3.61 -7.26 -1.72
N ASP A 130 -4.00 -6.62 -0.62
CA ASP A 130 -3.12 -6.34 0.51
C ASP A 130 -2.60 -7.62 1.19
N VAL A 131 -3.45 -8.63 1.34
CA VAL A 131 -3.05 -9.95 1.84
C VAL A 131 -2.06 -10.63 0.87
N SER A 132 -2.32 -10.58 -0.44
CA SER A 132 -1.40 -11.14 -1.44
C SER A 132 -0.02 -10.45 -1.39
N MET A 133 0.03 -9.13 -1.22
CA MET A 133 1.27 -8.37 -1.04
C MET A 133 2.04 -8.81 0.21
N ALA A 134 1.34 -8.99 1.33
CA ALA A 134 1.94 -9.46 2.57
C ALA A 134 2.52 -10.89 2.43
N VAL A 135 1.78 -11.79 1.75
CA VAL A 135 2.24 -13.17 1.50
C VAL A 135 3.47 -13.18 0.59
N ILE A 136 3.45 -12.43 -0.52
CA ILE A 136 4.59 -12.32 -1.44
C ILE A 136 5.81 -11.75 -0.70
N ALA A 137 5.62 -10.71 0.11
CA ALA A 137 6.70 -10.12 0.91
C ALA A 137 7.27 -11.11 1.94
N ALA A 138 6.41 -11.94 2.57
CA ALA A 138 6.86 -13.00 3.49
C ALA A 138 7.69 -14.06 2.78
N VAL A 139 7.27 -14.50 1.59
CA VAL A 139 8.03 -15.47 0.75
C VAL A 139 9.37 -14.85 0.34
N LEU A 140 9.39 -13.62 -0.16
CA LEU A 140 10.63 -12.94 -0.53
C LEU A 140 11.58 -12.77 0.67
N SER A 141 11.04 -12.39 1.83
CA SER A 141 11.82 -12.29 3.07
C SER A 141 12.48 -13.64 3.41
N PHE A 142 11.72 -14.72 3.35
CA PHE A 142 12.23 -16.05 3.64
C PHE A 142 13.30 -16.49 2.62
N VAL A 143 13.10 -16.19 1.35
CA VAL A 143 14.07 -16.53 0.26
C VAL A 143 15.37 -15.76 0.44
N PHE A 144 15.33 -14.46 0.79
CA PHE A 144 16.54 -13.64 0.89
C PHE A 144 17.29 -13.77 2.22
N THR A 145 16.56 -13.98 3.33
CA THR A 145 17.17 -13.94 4.67
C THR A 145 17.04 -15.25 5.46
N GLY A 146 16.31 -16.24 4.94
CA GLY A 146 16.06 -17.52 5.63
C GLY A 146 15.09 -17.41 6.82
N HIS A 147 14.60 -16.22 7.14
CA HIS A 147 13.64 -15.96 8.22
C HIS A 147 12.72 -14.81 7.89
N LEU A 148 11.58 -14.72 8.59
CA LEU A 148 10.62 -13.65 8.38
C LEU A 148 11.15 -12.33 8.94
N ASN A 149 11.63 -11.46 8.07
CA ASN A 149 12.10 -10.11 8.39
C ASN A 149 11.25 -9.06 7.64
N GLY A 150 10.76 -8.07 8.36
CA GLY A 150 9.94 -6.98 7.77
C GLY A 150 8.43 -7.26 7.71
N VAL A 151 8.00 -8.52 7.58
CA VAL A 151 6.59 -8.92 7.62
C VAL A 151 6.29 -9.57 8.97
N ARG A 152 5.31 -9.03 9.69
CA ARG A 152 4.88 -9.51 11.00
C ARG A 152 3.35 -9.51 11.08
N GLU A 153 2.84 -10.00 12.22
CA GLU A 153 1.41 -9.98 12.55
C GLU A 153 0.76 -8.61 12.31
N GLY A 154 1.49 -7.52 12.56
CA GLY A 154 1.05 -6.15 12.31
C GLY A 154 0.75 -5.85 10.83
N THR A 155 1.44 -6.49 9.90
CA THR A 155 1.17 -6.32 8.45
C THR A 155 -0.17 -6.96 8.07
N ILE A 156 -0.49 -8.13 8.63
CA ILE A 156 -1.77 -8.82 8.41
C ILE A 156 -2.91 -8.02 9.04
N ILE A 157 -2.72 -7.53 10.28
CA ILE A 157 -3.70 -6.68 10.97
C ILE A 157 -3.95 -5.40 10.15
N ALA A 158 -2.90 -4.76 9.63
CA ALA A 158 -3.03 -3.58 8.79
C ALA A 158 -3.78 -3.86 7.48
N ALA A 159 -3.52 -4.99 6.81
CA ALA A 159 -4.24 -5.40 5.59
C ALA A 159 -5.75 -5.49 5.82
N LEU A 160 -6.15 -6.10 6.92
CA LEU A 160 -7.56 -6.27 7.27
C LEU A 160 -8.21 -4.95 7.71
N LEU A 161 -7.54 -4.18 8.58
CA LEU A 161 -8.07 -2.94 9.13
C LEU A 161 -8.20 -1.83 8.08
N VAL A 162 -7.17 -1.61 7.26
CA VAL A 162 -7.22 -0.55 6.23
C VAL A 162 -8.32 -0.87 5.22
N GLY A 163 -8.42 -2.12 4.76
CA GLY A 163 -9.51 -2.54 3.86
C GLY A 163 -10.90 -2.43 4.50
N PHE A 164 -11.02 -2.76 5.81
CA PHE A 164 -12.27 -2.59 6.55
C PHE A 164 -12.67 -1.12 6.69
N VAL A 165 -11.74 -0.24 7.09
CA VAL A 165 -11.97 1.20 7.21
C VAL A 165 -12.38 1.79 5.87
N ALA A 166 -11.65 1.49 4.78
CA ALA A 166 -11.99 1.93 3.44
C ALA A 166 -13.39 1.46 3.00
N ARG A 167 -13.76 0.22 3.34
CA ARG A 167 -15.10 -0.33 3.05
C ARG A 167 -16.22 0.36 3.82
N VAL A 168 -16.02 0.62 5.12
CA VAL A 168 -17.02 1.27 5.98
C VAL A 168 -17.26 2.71 5.54
N LEU A 169 -16.18 3.44 5.27
CA LEU A 169 -16.25 4.83 4.80
C LEU A 169 -16.86 4.92 3.40
N GLY A 170 -16.49 4.02 2.49
CA GLY A 170 -17.04 3.95 1.13
C GLY A 170 -18.54 3.62 1.08
N LYS A 171 -19.06 2.79 2.01
CA LYS A 171 -20.51 2.53 2.10
C LYS A 171 -21.32 3.75 2.53
N LYS A 172 -20.78 4.59 3.40
CA LYS A 172 -21.45 5.83 3.83
C LYS A 172 -21.62 6.84 2.69
N LEU A 173 -20.70 6.82 1.71
CA LEU A 173 -20.79 7.72 0.54
C LEU A 173 -21.76 7.22 -0.52
N ALA A 174 -21.91 5.91 -0.68
CA ALA A 174 -22.88 5.34 -1.62
C ALA A 174 -24.35 5.49 -1.15
N SER A 175 -24.56 6.00 0.08
CA SER A 175 -25.88 6.25 0.67
C SER A 175 -26.25 7.74 0.72
N VAL A 176 -25.43 8.62 0.14
CA VAL A 176 -25.69 10.04 -0.10
C VAL A 176 -25.74 10.32 -1.60
#